data_d5e0dfd2114b228acf9f83235d598ca3
#
_entry.id   d5e0dfd2114b228acf9f83235d598ca3
#
_cell.length_a   1.000
_cell.length_b   1.000
_cell.length_c   1.000
_cell.angle_alpha   90.00
_cell.angle_beta   90.00
_cell.angle_gamma   90.00
#
_symmetry.space_group_name_H-M   'P 1'
#
loop_
_entity.id
_entity.type
_entity.pdbx_description
1 polymer ?
#
loop_
_entity_poly.entity_id
_entity_poly.type
_entity_poly.pdbx_seq_one_letter_code
_entity_poly.pdbx_strand_id
1 'polypeptide(L)'
;MTVHRRVLGLFLSLACVACSVSQDQEVAIGKQNAEQVNASLPIMQDSLVADYVQQLGESMARTTSRADLDWRFFVVDSREVNAFALPGGFVYVNRGLIDRAEMLDELAGAIGHEIGHVVRRHSVQQMQQGAKANVAVSLTCTLTRLCNSNVARTAIQVGGAALFARYSRRDEAEADSEAVIITMRAGIDPSGIPVLFDRLLEERKSSPLRIEAFFASHPMEEDRIRATAAEIKALDPSQLAGLRKDDASFHALKERLRQLPQPPEPPASQQLAPGALRGPG
;
A
#
# COMPACT_ATOMS: atom_id res chain seq x y z
N MET A 1 -33.25 11.30 -65.60
CA MET A 1 -33.77 11.38 -64.20
C MET A 1 -32.94 10.56 -63.34
N THR A 2 -31.96 11.16 -62.67
CA THR A 2 -30.94 10.52 -61.85
C THR A 2 -31.22 10.82 -60.38
N VAL A 3 -31.66 9.81 -59.61
CA VAL A 3 -31.97 9.94 -58.19
C VAL A 3 -30.67 9.75 -57.39
N HIS A 4 -30.18 10.84 -56.80
CA HIS A 4 -29.06 10.82 -55.87
C HIS A 4 -29.52 10.28 -54.50
N ARG A 5 -29.16 9.06 -54.16
CA ARG A 5 -29.25 8.48 -52.80
C ARG A 5 -28.12 9.07 -51.94
N ARG A 6 -28.46 10.04 -51.09
CA ARG A 6 -27.58 10.51 -50.02
C ARG A 6 -27.60 9.47 -48.91
N VAL A 7 -26.51 8.71 -48.79
CA VAL A 7 -26.24 7.86 -47.64
C VAL A 7 -25.73 8.75 -46.51
N LEU A 8 -26.59 9.04 -45.55
CA LEU A 8 -26.21 9.75 -44.31
C LEU A 8 -25.50 8.76 -43.39
N GLY A 9 -24.19 8.80 -43.42
CA GLY A 9 -23.35 8.01 -42.50
C GLY A 9 -23.49 8.55 -41.06
N LEU A 10 -24.25 7.84 -40.23
CA LEU A 10 -24.34 8.10 -38.80
C LEU A 10 -23.05 7.63 -38.16
N PHE A 11 -22.08 8.53 -37.96
CA PHE A 11 -20.91 8.27 -37.10
C PHE A 11 -21.40 8.19 -35.64
N LEU A 12 -21.66 6.98 -35.17
CA LEU A 12 -21.88 6.71 -33.76
C LEU A 12 -20.52 6.82 -33.07
N SER A 13 -20.17 8.02 -32.60
CA SER A 13 -19.03 8.26 -31.74
C SER A 13 -19.28 7.54 -30.43
N LEU A 14 -18.77 6.33 -30.31
CA LEU A 14 -18.71 5.58 -29.04
C LEU A 14 -17.74 6.35 -28.16
N ALA A 15 -18.24 7.32 -27.40
CA ALA A 15 -17.50 7.94 -26.32
C ALA A 15 -17.20 6.83 -25.30
N CYS A 16 -16.00 6.26 -25.37
CA CYS A 16 -15.43 5.50 -24.25
C CYS A 16 -15.30 6.47 -23.10
N VAL A 17 -16.36 6.62 -22.30
CA VAL A 17 -16.25 7.17 -20.95
C VAL A 17 -15.35 6.18 -20.20
N ALA A 18 -14.07 6.53 -20.13
CA ALA A 18 -13.17 5.84 -19.21
C ALA A 18 -13.80 6.06 -17.83
N CYS A 19 -14.42 5.02 -17.27
CA CYS A 19 -14.96 5.02 -15.92
C CYS A 19 -13.79 5.20 -14.96
N SER A 20 -13.43 6.46 -14.67
CA SER A 20 -12.51 6.80 -13.62
C SER A 20 -13.25 6.67 -12.29
N VAL A 21 -12.68 5.93 -11.34
CA VAL A 21 -13.20 5.85 -9.98
C VAL A 21 -13.09 7.23 -9.35
N SER A 22 -14.22 7.82 -8.95
CA SER A 22 -14.26 9.11 -8.24
C SER A 22 -13.65 8.96 -6.83
N GLN A 23 -13.34 10.08 -6.17
CA GLN A 23 -12.87 10.04 -4.78
C GLN A 23 -13.93 9.45 -3.84
N ASP A 24 -15.20 9.80 -4.00
CA ASP A 24 -16.27 9.25 -3.16
C ASP A 24 -16.42 7.74 -3.33
N GLN A 25 -16.29 7.24 -4.56
CA GLN A 25 -16.29 5.80 -4.84
C GLN A 25 -15.07 5.11 -4.22
N GLU A 26 -13.90 5.72 -4.33
CA GLU A 26 -12.67 5.23 -3.71
C GLU A 26 -12.81 5.11 -2.19
N VAL A 27 -13.32 6.17 -1.54
CA VAL A 27 -13.56 6.18 -0.09
C VAL A 27 -14.58 5.12 0.32
N ALA A 28 -15.67 4.98 -0.44
CA ALA A 28 -16.69 3.96 -0.16
C ALA A 28 -16.11 2.53 -0.25
N ILE A 29 -15.32 2.25 -1.29
CA ILE A 29 -14.61 0.97 -1.45
C ILE A 29 -13.65 0.75 -0.28
N GLY A 30 -12.85 1.76 0.06
CA GLY A 30 -11.90 1.70 1.17
C GLY A 30 -12.57 1.40 2.49
N LYS A 31 -13.67 2.09 2.81
CA LYS A 31 -14.43 1.88 4.03
C LYS A 31 -14.98 0.45 4.15
N GLN A 32 -15.59 -0.07 3.07
CA GLN A 32 -16.09 -1.45 3.05
C GLN A 32 -14.98 -2.46 3.30
N ASN A 33 -13.82 -2.26 2.69
CA ASN A 33 -12.66 -3.14 2.90
C ASN A 33 -12.08 -2.98 4.31
N ALA A 34 -12.01 -1.77 4.84
CA ALA A 34 -11.55 -1.50 6.20
C ALA A 34 -12.43 -2.20 7.25
N GLU A 35 -13.76 -2.22 7.05
CA GLU A 35 -14.69 -2.97 7.92
C GLU A 35 -14.36 -4.47 7.93
N GLN A 36 -14.07 -5.06 6.77
CA GLN A 36 -13.68 -6.49 6.65
C GLN A 36 -12.31 -6.77 7.29
N VAL A 37 -11.33 -5.90 7.05
CA VAL A 37 -9.99 -6.00 7.63
C VAL A 37 -10.06 -5.90 9.14
N ASN A 38 -10.79 -4.91 9.68
CA ASN A 38 -10.96 -4.71 11.12
C ASN A 38 -11.68 -5.88 11.81
N ALA A 39 -12.57 -6.57 11.09
CA ALA A 39 -13.21 -7.78 11.59
C ALA A 39 -12.32 -9.03 11.55
N SER A 40 -11.28 -9.03 10.70
CA SER A 40 -10.43 -10.19 10.42
C SER A 40 -9.08 -10.15 11.11
N LEU A 41 -8.55 -8.94 11.36
CA LEU A 41 -7.23 -8.74 11.97
C LEU A 41 -7.34 -8.31 13.44
N PRO A 42 -6.37 -8.68 14.28
CA PRO A 42 -6.29 -8.26 15.67
C PRO A 42 -5.89 -6.78 15.76
N ILE A 43 -6.85 -5.89 15.64
CA ILE A 43 -6.59 -4.45 15.75
C ILE A 43 -6.26 -4.09 17.19
N MET A 44 -5.14 -3.38 17.39
CA MET A 44 -4.66 -2.91 18.68
C MET A 44 -5.70 -2.02 19.36
N GLN A 45 -6.06 -2.36 20.60
CA GLN A 45 -7.05 -1.60 21.39
C GLN A 45 -6.39 -0.69 22.44
N ASP A 46 -5.06 -0.76 22.60
CA ASP A 46 -4.34 0.13 23.49
C ASP A 46 -4.33 1.55 22.93
N SER A 47 -4.98 2.48 23.64
CA SER A 47 -5.15 3.85 23.17
C SER A 47 -3.83 4.59 22.99
N LEU A 48 -2.84 4.38 23.89
CA LEU A 48 -1.53 5.04 23.74
C LEU A 48 -0.83 4.66 22.45
N VAL A 49 -0.93 3.39 22.06
CA VAL A 49 -0.35 2.90 20.81
C VAL A 49 -1.16 3.37 19.60
N ALA A 50 -2.48 3.22 19.66
CA ALA A 50 -3.38 3.59 18.55
C ALA A 50 -3.35 5.09 18.27
N ASP A 51 -3.47 5.91 19.33
CA ASP A 51 -3.49 7.37 19.22
C ASP A 51 -2.16 7.93 18.72
N TYR A 52 -1.03 7.33 19.16
CA TYR A 52 0.29 7.74 18.66
C TYR A 52 0.40 7.57 17.13
N VAL A 53 0.07 6.37 16.63
CA VAL A 53 0.17 6.06 15.19
C VAL A 53 -0.85 6.87 14.39
N GLN A 54 -2.08 7.06 14.91
CA GLN A 54 -3.08 7.94 14.30
C GLN A 54 -2.58 9.38 14.20
N GLN A 55 -2.04 9.96 15.27
CA GLN A 55 -1.56 11.34 15.29
C GLN A 55 -0.34 11.54 14.38
N LEU A 56 0.62 10.62 14.41
CA LEU A 56 1.78 10.65 13.52
C LEU A 56 1.35 10.61 12.06
N GLY A 57 0.57 9.60 11.68
CA GLY A 57 0.11 9.41 10.30
C GLY A 57 -0.75 10.58 9.81
N GLU A 58 -1.68 11.06 10.65
CA GLU A 58 -2.54 12.20 10.31
C GLU A 58 -1.73 13.49 10.12
N SER A 59 -0.73 13.75 10.99
CA SER A 59 0.15 14.92 10.86
C SER A 59 0.92 14.90 9.53
N MET A 60 1.32 13.71 9.07
CA MET A 60 1.99 13.52 7.79
C MET A 60 1.01 13.65 6.62
N ALA A 61 -0.13 13.00 6.68
CA ALA A 61 -1.14 12.99 5.63
C ALA A 61 -1.71 14.39 5.34
N ARG A 62 -1.82 15.23 6.34
CA ARG A 62 -2.24 16.65 6.20
C ARG A 62 -1.30 17.49 5.36
N THR A 63 -0.05 17.05 5.13
CA THR A 63 0.91 17.76 4.28
C THR A 63 0.78 17.41 2.79
N THR A 64 -0.09 16.47 2.45
CA THR A 64 -0.25 15.93 1.10
C THR A 64 -1.33 16.66 0.29
N SER A 65 -1.37 16.36 -1.00
CA SER A 65 -2.43 16.83 -1.89
C SER A 65 -3.82 16.21 -1.61
N ARG A 66 -3.89 15.23 -0.69
CA ARG A 66 -5.12 14.55 -0.29
C ARG A 66 -5.41 14.72 1.22
N ALA A 67 -5.08 15.90 1.75
CA ALA A 67 -5.32 16.26 3.14
C ALA A 67 -6.81 16.29 3.53
N ASP A 68 -7.70 16.36 2.55
CA ASP A 68 -9.16 16.35 2.67
C ASP A 68 -9.78 14.97 2.96
N LEU A 69 -9.02 13.88 2.83
CA LEU A 69 -9.49 12.55 3.19
C LEU A 69 -9.62 12.40 4.72
N ASP A 70 -10.59 11.59 5.15
CA ASP A 70 -10.70 11.15 6.54
C ASP A 70 -9.68 10.02 6.81
N TRP A 71 -8.44 10.43 7.03
CA TRP A 71 -7.33 9.50 7.24
C TRP A 71 -7.47 8.71 8.53
N ARG A 72 -7.35 7.40 8.45
CA ARG A 72 -7.44 6.46 9.54
C ARG A 72 -6.23 5.55 9.57
N PHE A 73 -5.54 5.57 10.69
CA PHE A 73 -4.35 4.74 10.91
C PHE A 73 -4.64 3.70 11.99
N PHE A 74 -4.35 2.46 11.70
CA PHE A 74 -4.59 1.32 12.59
C PHE A 74 -3.29 0.60 12.88
N VAL A 75 -3.15 0.11 14.10
CA VAL A 75 -2.07 -0.82 14.45
C VAL A 75 -2.66 -2.22 14.49
N VAL A 76 -2.04 -3.14 13.77
CA VAL A 76 -2.36 -4.58 13.83
C VAL A 76 -1.44 -5.22 14.85
N ASP A 77 -2.00 -5.89 15.87
CA ASP A 77 -1.22 -6.60 16.88
C ASP A 77 -0.70 -7.93 16.34
N SER A 78 0.24 -7.85 15.42
CA SER A 78 0.87 -8.96 14.71
C SER A 78 2.39 -8.85 14.76
N ARG A 79 3.08 -9.99 14.89
CA ARG A 79 4.55 -10.06 14.82
C ARG A 79 5.09 -9.97 13.40
N GLU A 80 4.24 -10.14 12.40
CA GLU A 80 4.64 -9.97 11.02
C GLU A 80 5.10 -8.55 10.76
N VAL A 81 6.19 -8.41 10.03
CA VAL A 81 6.63 -7.11 9.52
C VAL A 81 5.78 -6.78 8.31
N ASN A 82 4.87 -5.83 8.47
CA ASN A 82 4.02 -5.38 7.37
C ASN A 82 3.45 -3.99 7.65
N ALA A 83 3.13 -3.28 6.58
CA ALA A 83 2.22 -2.15 6.55
C ALA A 83 1.47 -2.22 5.21
N PHE A 84 0.28 -1.67 5.15
CA PHE A 84 -0.48 -1.59 3.91
C PHE A 84 -1.54 -0.50 3.98
N ALA A 85 -1.89 0.02 2.81
CA ALA A 85 -2.94 1.02 2.67
C ALA A 85 -4.10 0.50 1.81
N LEU A 86 -5.32 0.84 2.23
CA LEU A 86 -6.52 0.66 1.42
C LEU A 86 -6.89 1.99 0.75
N PRO A 87 -7.66 1.97 -0.34
CA PRO A 87 -8.17 3.18 -0.96
C PRO A 87 -8.86 4.10 0.03
N GLY A 88 -8.79 5.42 -0.18
CA GLY A 88 -9.56 6.39 0.60
C GLY A 88 -8.97 6.76 1.97
N GLY A 89 -7.70 6.38 2.26
CA GLY A 89 -6.99 6.89 3.44
C GLY A 89 -6.98 5.98 4.67
N PHE A 90 -7.21 4.69 4.50
CA PHE A 90 -7.10 3.70 5.58
C PHE A 90 -5.73 3.03 5.54
N VAL A 91 -4.90 3.22 6.56
CA VAL A 91 -3.52 2.72 6.65
C VAL A 91 -3.39 1.81 7.86
N TYR A 92 -2.72 0.68 7.66
CA TYR A 92 -2.48 -0.34 8.67
C TYR A 92 -0.99 -0.55 8.86
N VAL A 93 -0.55 -0.58 10.11
CA VAL A 93 0.85 -0.80 10.48
C VAL A 93 0.90 -1.94 11.48
N ASN A 94 1.62 -3.01 11.16
CA ASN A 94 1.77 -4.12 12.08
C ASN A 94 2.75 -3.75 13.20
N ARG A 95 2.47 -4.21 14.42
CA ARG A 95 3.37 -4.10 15.57
C ARG A 95 4.77 -4.59 15.23
N GLY A 96 4.89 -5.68 14.45
CA GLY A 96 6.16 -6.23 14.02
C GLY A 96 7.00 -5.24 13.21
N LEU A 97 6.42 -4.35 12.43
CA LEU A 97 7.15 -3.26 11.74
C LEU A 97 7.57 -2.18 12.73
N ILE A 98 6.68 -1.75 13.63
CA ILE A 98 6.99 -0.77 14.67
C ILE A 98 8.15 -1.26 15.55
N ASP A 99 8.17 -2.56 15.88
CA ASP A 99 9.24 -3.17 16.67
C ASP A 99 10.61 -3.11 15.97
N ARG A 100 10.68 -3.09 14.63
CA ARG A 100 11.93 -2.98 13.84
C ARG A 100 12.41 -1.54 13.69
N ALA A 101 11.52 -0.59 13.71
CA ALA A 101 11.93 0.81 13.70
C ALA A 101 12.67 1.13 15.00
N GLU A 102 13.87 1.68 14.91
CA GLU A 102 14.70 2.09 16.06
C GLU A 102 14.50 3.56 16.40
N MET A 103 14.18 4.38 15.40
CA MET A 103 13.98 5.82 15.52
C MET A 103 12.64 6.22 14.89
N LEU A 104 12.13 7.40 15.26
CA LEU A 104 10.89 7.96 14.72
C LEU A 104 10.92 8.07 13.19
N ASP A 105 12.02 8.55 12.62
CA ASP A 105 12.16 8.79 11.19
C ASP A 105 12.03 7.51 10.35
N GLU A 106 12.40 6.36 10.91
CA GLU A 106 12.23 5.06 10.29
C GLU A 106 10.76 4.65 10.22
N LEU A 107 10.02 4.78 11.33
CA LEU A 107 8.58 4.51 11.36
C LEU A 107 7.81 5.49 10.47
N ALA A 108 8.15 6.77 10.55
CA ALA A 108 7.55 7.80 9.72
C ALA A 108 7.79 7.54 8.23
N GLY A 109 8.98 7.06 7.88
CA GLY A 109 9.31 6.65 6.51
C GLY A 109 8.38 5.56 5.98
N ALA A 110 8.16 4.50 6.74
CA ALA A 110 7.24 3.43 6.37
C ALA A 110 5.78 3.92 6.25
N ILE A 111 5.31 4.72 7.20
CA ILE A 111 3.96 5.32 7.14
C ILE A 111 3.84 6.26 5.94
N GLY A 112 4.88 7.06 5.67
CA GLY A 112 4.94 7.96 4.52
C GLY A 112 4.84 7.24 3.18
N HIS A 113 5.46 6.06 3.07
CA HIS A 113 5.36 5.19 1.91
C HIS A 113 3.92 4.72 1.67
N GLU A 114 3.21 4.27 2.72
CA GLU A 114 1.81 3.87 2.62
C GLU A 114 0.89 5.06 2.27
N ILE A 115 1.13 6.24 2.86
CA ILE A 115 0.44 7.47 2.48
C ILE A 115 0.71 7.78 1.00
N GLY A 116 1.95 7.58 0.52
CA GLY A 116 2.34 7.75 -0.87
C GLY A 116 1.51 6.90 -1.83
N HIS A 117 1.27 5.63 -1.51
CA HIS A 117 0.40 4.75 -2.29
C HIS A 117 -1.04 5.29 -2.39
N VAL A 118 -1.59 5.83 -1.31
CA VAL A 118 -2.93 6.45 -1.32
C VAL A 118 -2.94 7.75 -2.11
N VAL A 119 -1.94 8.61 -1.93
CA VAL A 119 -1.79 9.89 -2.65
C VAL A 119 -1.74 9.66 -4.15
N ARG A 120 -0.96 8.68 -4.60
CA ARG A 120 -0.82 8.26 -6.00
C ARG A 120 -1.97 7.39 -6.50
N ARG A 121 -2.88 6.97 -5.60
CA ARG A 121 -4.04 6.13 -5.92
C ARG A 121 -3.65 4.78 -6.56
N HIS A 122 -2.52 4.19 -6.18
CA HIS A 122 -2.01 2.97 -6.78
C HIS A 122 -2.99 1.81 -6.71
N SER A 123 -3.64 1.59 -5.55
CA SER A 123 -4.68 0.55 -5.40
C SER A 123 -5.86 0.76 -6.35
N VAL A 124 -6.30 2.01 -6.57
CA VAL A 124 -7.37 2.33 -7.53
C VAL A 124 -6.94 2.03 -8.96
N GLN A 125 -5.70 2.39 -9.31
CA GLN A 125 -5.16 2.09 -10.64
C GLN A 125 -5.09 0.59 -10.90
N GLN A 126 -4.65 -0.20 -9.92
CA GLN A 126 -4.64 -1.67 -10.01
C GLN A 126 -6.04 -2.26 -10.19
N MET A 127 -7.03 -1.79 -9.41
CA MET A 127 -8.42 -2.21 -9.55
C MET A 127 -8.96 -1.90 -10.95
N GLN A 128 -8.67 -0.72 -11.49
CA GLN A 128 -9.09 -0.32 -12.84
C GLN A 128 -8.41 -1.16 -13.92
N GLN A 129 -7.13 -1.49 -13.76
CA GLN A 129 -6.40 -2.36 -14.68
C GLN A 129 -6.97 -3.79 -14.66
N GLY A 130 -7.23 -4.33 -13.46
CA GLY A 130 -7.87 -5.63 -13.30
C GLY A 130 -9.27 -5.69 -13.92
N ALA A 131 -10.08 -4.65 -13.73
CA ALA A 131 -11.40 -4.55 -14.33
C ALA A 131 -11.33 -4.51 -15.87
N LYS A 132 -10.40 -3.74 -16.45
CA LYS A 132 -10.17 -3.70 -17.91
C LYS A 132 -9.73 -5.04 -18.45
N ALA A 133 -8.84 -5.75 -17.76
CA ALA A 133 -8.39 -7.08 -18.14
C ALA A 133 -9.57 -8.08 -18.12
N ASN A 134 -10.40 -8.05 -17.08
CA ASN A 134 -11.58 -8.90 -16.97
C ASN A 134 -12.61 -8.64 -18.08
N VAL A 135 -12.84 -7.37 -18.45
CA VAL A 135 -13.70 -6.99 -19.59
C VAL A 135 -13.12 -7.52 -20.90
N ALA A 136 -11.81 -7.37 -21.13
CA ALA A 136 -11.17 -7.87 -22.35
C ALA A 136 -11.26 -9.39 -22.44
N VAL A 137 -11.02 -10.12 -21.35
CA VAL A 137 -11.18 -11.58 -21.27
C VAL A 137 -12.62 -11.97 -21.54
N SER A 138 -13.60 -11.32 -20.91
CA SER A 138 -15.03 -11.60 -21.11
C SER A 138 -15.47 -11.38 -22.56
N LEU A 139 -15.01 -10.32 -23.21
CA LEU A 139 -15.29 -10.04 -24.61
C LEU A 139 -14.69 -11.11 -25.54
N THR A 140 -13.45 -11.49 -25.30
CA THR A 140 -12.77 -12.54 -26.07
C THR A 140 -13.48 -13.89 -25.88
N CYS A 141 -13.88 -14.22 -24.64
CA CYS A 141 -14.65 -15.42 -24.33
C CYS A 141 -16.01 -15.46 -25.07
N THR A 142 -16.70 -14.32 -25.11
CA THR A 142 -18.01 -14.21 -25.79
C THR A 142 -17.86 -14.33 -27.31
N LEU A 143 -16.82 -13.74 -27.88
CA LEU A 143 -16.58 -13.75 -29.32
C LEU A 143 -16.00 -15.08 -29.85
N THR A 144 -15.20 -15.78 -29.05
CA THR A 144 -14.46 -16.98 -29.51
C THR A 144 -15.07 -18.30 -29.04
N ARG A 145 -16.07 -18.28 -28.13
CA ARG A 145 -16.67 -19.45 -27.48
C ARG A 145 -15.65 -20.41 -26.83
N LEU A 146 -14.41 -19.96 -26.60
CA LEU A 146 -13.31 -20.78 -26.07
C LEU A 146 -13.31 -20.93 -24.54
N CYS A 147 -14.17 -20.18 -23.82
CA CYS A 147 -14.15 -20.14 -22.37
C CYS A 147 -15.19 -21.03 -21.70
N ASN A 148 -15.24 -22.29 -22.07
CA ASN A 148 -16.07 -23.27 -21.35
C ASN A 148 -15.35 -23.89 -20.14
N SER A 149 -14.27 -23.27 -19.65
CA SER A 149 -13.45 -23.78 -18.55
C SER A 149 -13.55 -22.93 -17.29
N ASN A 150 -13.24 -23.53 -16.14
CA ASN A 150 -13.26 -22.93 -14.78
C ASN A 150 -12.40 -21.67 -14.62
N VAL A 151 -11.53 -21.33 -15.59
CA VAL A 151 -10.66 -20.16 -15.59
C VAL A 151 -11.46 -18.84 -15.59
N ALA A 152 -12.60 -18.79 -16.30
CA ALA A 152 -13.45 -17.60 -16.33
C ALA A 152 -14.14 -17.32 -14.97
N ARG A 153 -14.43 -18.37 -14.18
CA ARG A 153 -15.02 -18.23 -12.83
C ARG A 153 -13.99 -17.72 -11.81
N THR A 154 -12.72 -18.11 -11.95
CA THR A 154 -11.64 -17.67 -11.07
C THR A 154 -11.33 -16.19 -11.25
N ALA A 155 -11.45 -15.64 -12.47
CA ALA A 155 -11.22 -14.22 -12.73
C ALA A 155 -12.22 -13.28 -12.04
N ILE A 156 -13.46 -13.74 -11.77
CA ILE A 156 -14.49 -12.95 -11.09
C ILE A 156 -14.26 -12.90 -9.57
N GLN A 157 -13.60 -13.91 -8.98
CA GLN A 157 -13.22 -13.92 -7.56
C GLN A 157 -12.02 -13.05 -7.22
N VAL A 158 -11.26 -12.58 -8.22
CA VAL A 158 -10.02 -11.79 -8.05
C VAL A 158 -10.29 -10.33 -7.62
N GLY A 159 -11.53 -9.84 -7.65
CA GLY A 159 -11.84 -8.47 -7.24
C GLY A 159 -11.39 -8.11 -5.82
N GLY A 160 -11.44 -9.06 -4.88
CA GLY A 160 -10.93 -8.87 -3.51
C GLY A 160 -9.41 -9.06 -3.38
N ALA A 161 -8.81 -9.90 -4.22
CA ALA A 161 -7.36 -10.14 -4.21
C ALA A 161 -6.55 -8.98 -4.82
N ALA A 162 -7.19 -8.12 -5.63
CA ALA A 162 -6.52 -6.97 -6.25
C ALA A 162 -6.12 -5.88 -5.24
N LEU A 163 -6.73 -5.86 -4.05
CA LEU A 163 -6.39 -4.91 -2.98
C LEU A 163 -5.06 -5.22 -2.29
N PHE A 164 -4.62 -6.48 -2.37
CA PHE A 164 -3.36 -6.97 -1.82
C PHE A 164 -2.40 -7.42 -2.92
N ALA A 165 -2.65 -6.97 -4.16
CA ALA A 165 -1.78 -7.30 -5.28
C ALA A 165 -0.43 -6.56 -5.13
N ARG A 166 0.61 -7.24 -5.64
CA ARG A 166 1.97 -6.68 -5.68
C ARG A 166 1.99 -5.41 -6.52
N TYR A 167 2.51 -4.33 -5.96
CA TYR A 167 2.75 -3.10 -6.69
C TYR A 167 3.85 -3.25 -7.75
N SER A 168 3.77 -2.47 -8.81
CA SER A 168 4.83 -2.44 -9.81
C SER A 168 6.06 -1.69 -9.27
N ARG A 169 7.24 -1.94 -9.84
CA ARG A 169 8.46 -1.18 -9.48
C ARG A 169 8.29 0.33 -9.62
N ARG A 170 7.47 0.76 -10.56
CA ARG A 170 7.17 2.18 -10.77
C ARG A 170 6.31 2.72 -9.62
N ASP A 171 5.26 2.00 -9.23
CA ASP A 171 4.38 2.42 -8.13
C ASP A 171 5.17 2.52 -6.82
N GLU A 172 6.10 1.59 -6.61
CA GLU A 172 6.98 1.59 -5.46
C GLU A 172 7.94 2.79 -5.45
N ALA A 173 8.57 3.10 -6.59
CA ALA A 173 9.45 4.26 -6.71
C ALA A 173 8.68 5.59 -6.52
N GLU A 174 7.45 5.67 -7.03
CA GLU A 174 6.58 6.82 -6.80
C GLU A 174 6.20 6.96 -5.32
N ALA A 175 5.92 5.86 -4.61
CA ALA A 175 5.62 5.84 -3.19
C ALA A 175 6.85 6.21 -2.33
N ASP A 176 8.05 5.75 -2.70
CA ASP A 176 9.30 6.11 -2.03
C ASP A 176 9.57 7.62 -2.13
N SER A 177 9.44 8.20 -3.32
CA SER A 177 9.60 9.65 -3.52
C SER A 177 8.55 10.46 -2.76
N GLU A 178 7.29 9.99 -2.72
CA GLU A 178 6.27 10.62 -1.89
C GLU A 178 6.62 10.52 -0.40
N ALA A 179 7.15 9.39 0.07
CA ALA A 179 7.57 9.23 1.46
C ALA A 179 8.64 10.27 1.84
N VAL A 180 9.63 10.50 1.00
CA VAL A 180 10.66 11.55 1.21
C VAL A 180 10.02 12.92 1.37
N ILE A 181 9.12 13.29 0.46
CA ILE A 181 8.44 14.60 0.48
C ILE A 181 7.55 14.74 1.73
N ILE A 182 6.78 13.71 2.05
CA ILE A 182 5.80 13.71 3.15
C ILE A 182 6.52 13.82 4.50
N THR A 183 7.57 13.02 4.73
CA THR A 183 8.33 13.07 5.98
C THR A 183 8.96 14.44 6.19
N MET A 184 9.59 15.00 5.16
CA MET A 184 10.19 16.34 5.23
C MET A 184 9.15 17.42 5.56
N ARG A 185 8.00 17.42 4.89
CA ARG A 185 6.93 18.38 5.15
C ARG A 185 6.33 18.25 6.54
N ALA A 186 6.36 17.05 7.12
CA ALA A 186 5.96 16.80 8.51
C ALA A 186 7.05 17.16 9.53
N GLY A 187 8.20 17.72 9.09
CA GLY A 187 9.31 18.10 9.95
C GLY A 187 10.12 16.90 10.46
N ILE A 188 10.11 15.78 9.73
CA ILE A 188 10.83 14.55 10.07
C ILE A 188 11.91 14.30 9.01
N ASP A 189 13.10 13.85 9.43
CA ASP A 189 14.22 13.55 8.54
C ASP A 189 13.89 12.32 7.65
N PRO A 190 13.99 12.42 6.32
CA PRO A 190 13.68 11.28 5.45
C PRO A 190 14.77 10.20 5.45
N SER A 191 15.93 10.43 6.07
CA SER A 191 17.05 9.47 6.05
C SER A 191 16.75 8.15 6.75
N GLY A 192 15.72 8.08 7.60
CA GLY A 192 15.24 6.84 8.21
C GLY A 192 14.64 5.85 7.20
N ILE A 193 14.12 6.34 6.04
CA ILE A 193 13.48 5.47 5.03
C ILE A 193 14.44 4.39 4.52
N PRO A 194 15.58 4.73 3.89
CA PRO A 194 16.51 3.70 3.42
C PRO A 194 17.13 2.89 4.56
N VAL A 195 17.28 3.44 5.77
CA VAL A 195 17.84 2.71 6.93
C VAL A 195 16.92 1.58 7.36
N LEU A 196 15.62 1.84 7.51
CA LEU A 196 14.66 0.79 7.85
C LEU A 196 14.61 -0.28 6.75
N PHE A 197 14.52 0.12 5.49
CA PHE A 197 14.41 -0.81 4.37
C PHE A 197 15.63 -1.69 4.21
N ASP A 198 16.84 -1.16 4.42
CA ASP A 198 18.09 -1.94 4.42
C ASP A 198 18.08 -2.98 5.55
N ARG A 199 17.70 -2.58 6.76
CA ARG A 199 17.54 -3.49 7.90
C ARG A 199 16.55 -4.61 7.62
N LEU A 200 15.39 -4.29 7.04
CA LEU A 200 14.39 -5.29 6.66
C LEU A 200 14.91 -6.25 5.59
N LEU A 201 15.68 -5.75 4.62
CA LEU A 201 16.28 -6.57 3.59
C LEU A 201 17.32 -7.55 4.17
N GLU A 202 18.14 -7.08 5.13
CA GLU A 202 19.09 -7.96 5.84
C GLU A 202 18.35 -9.00 6.72
N GLU A 203 17.29 -8.61 7.42
CA GLU A 203 16.49 -9.55 8.22
C GLU A 203 15.85 -10.64 7.34
N ARG A 204 15.46 -10.31 6.11
CA ARG A 204 14.90 -11.28 5.15
C ARG A 204 15.87 -12.43 4.86
N LYS A 205 17.18 -12.17 4.83
CA LYS A 205 18.20 -13.19 4.59
C LYS A 205 18.28 -14.22 5.72
N SER A 206 17.99 -13.79 6.95
CA SER A 206 18.09 -14.64 8.15
C SER A 206 16.75 -15.19 8.65
N SER A 207 15.65 -14.48 8.45
CA SER A 207 14.32 -14.80 8.97
C SER A 207 13.20 -14.50 7.97
N PRO A 208 13.15 -15.17 6.81
CA PRO A 208 12.25 -14.81 5.70
C PRO A 208 10.76 -14.89 6.08
N LEU A 209 10.34 -15.84 6.91
CA LEU A 209 8.92 -16.09 7.19
C LEU A 209 8.19 -14.90 7.84
N ARG A 210 8.89 -14.10 8.63
CA ARG A 210 8.26 -12.97 9.36
C ARG A 210 8.13 -11.71 8.53
N ILE A 211 8.84 -11.63 7.43
CA ILE A 211 8.97 -10.42 6.62
C ILE A 211 8.47 -10.62 5.18
N GLU A 212 8.15 -11.86 4.81
CA GLU A 212 7.74 -12.20 3.45
C GLU A 212 6.45 -11.48 3.03
N ALA A 213 5.51 -11.25 3.95
CA ALA A 213 4.27 -10.52 3.65
C ALA A 213 4.55 -9.10 3.14
N PHE A 214 5.49 -8.39 3.76
CA PHE A 214 5.92 -7.06 3.33
C PHE A 214 6.55 -7.09 1.93
N PHE A 215 7.45 -8.04 1.68
CA PHE A 215 8.10 -8.15 0.38
C PHE A 215 7.21 -8.73 -0.71
N ALA A 216 6.11 -9.40 -0.34
CA ALA A 216 5.13 -9.89 -1.30
C ALA A 216 4.31 -8.75 -1.92
N SER A 217 3.91 -7.77 -1.11
CA SER A 217 3.18 -6.58 -1.57
C SER A 217 4.11 -5.48 -2.09
N HIS A 218 5.25 -5.28 -1.42
CA HIS A 218 6.24 -4.24 -1.72
C HIS A 218 7.57 -4.86 -2.17
N PRO A 219 7.76 -5.10 -3.48
CA PRO A 219 9.03 -5.64 -3.98
C PRO A 219 10.19 -4.73 -3.63
N MET A 220 10.95 -5.11 -2.61
CA MET A 220 12.12 -4.39 -2.18
C MET A 220 13.35 -4.94 -2.90
N GLU A 221 14.05 -4.07 -3.58
CA GLU A 221 15.32 -4.36 -4.23
C GLU A 221 16.37 -3.38 -3.69
N GLU A 222 17.61 -3.82 -3.61
CA GLU A 222 18.72 -2.93 -3.18
C GLU A 222 18.80 -1.65 -4.04
N ASP A 223 18.36 -1.71 -5.30
CA ASP A 223 18.31 -0.56 -6.19
C ASP A 223 17.32 0.51 -5.71
N ARG A 224 16.17 0.13 -5.11
CA ARG A 224 15.22 1.08 -4.53
C ARG A 224 15.84 1.82 -3.34
N ILE A 225 16.47 1.08 -2.44
CA ILE A 225 17.14 1.65 -1.25
C ILE A 225 18.20 2.66 -1.69
N ARG A 226 19.03 2.29 -2.69
CA ARG A 226 20.04 3.19 -3.25
C ARG A 226 19.45 4.42 -3.94
N ALA A 227 18.36 4.25 -4.68
CA ALA A 227 17.68 5.35 -5.36
C ALA A 227 17.10 6.35 -4.37
N THR A 228 16.39 5.89 -3.32
CA THR A 228 15.85 6.74 -2.25
C THR A 228 16.96 7.46 -1.48
N ALA A 229 18.06 6.77 -1.16
CA ALA A 229 19.21 7.38 -0.50
C ALA A 229 19.88 8.44 -1.39
N ALA A 230 19.95 8.21 -2.70
CA ALA A 230 20.50 9.17 -3.67
C ALA A 230 19.59 10.40 -3.82
N GLU A 231 18.27 10.21 -3.84
CA GLU A 231 17.28 11.29 -3.85
C GLU A 231 17.44 12.19 -2.63
N ILE A 232 17.50 11.61 -1.43
CA ILE A 232 17.70 12.36 -0.19
C ILE A 232 19.04 13.10 -0.20
N LYS A 233 20.09 12.46 -0.67
CA LYS A 233 21.44 13.08 -0.77
C LYS A 233 21.49 14.26 -1.76
N ALA A 234 20.62 14.27 -2.75
CA ALA A 234 20.53 15.35 -3.75
C ALA A 234 19.76 16.57 -3.23
N LEU A 235 19.08 16.48 -2.09
CA LEU A 235 18.39 17.60 -1.46
C LEU A 235 19.38 18.65 -0.97
N ASP A 236 18.95 19.92 -0.97
CA ASP A 236 19.73 20.98 -0.35
C ASP A 236 19.85 20.71 1.18
N PRO A 237 21.05 20.69 1.75
CA PRO A 237 21.25 20.47 3.18
C PRO A 237 20.42 21.40 4.08
N SER A 238 20.08 22.60 3.60
CA SER A 238 19.21 23.54 4.32
C SER A 238 17.78 23.01 4.48
N GLN A 239 17.30 22.17 3.58
CA GLN A 239 15.98 21.53 3.65
C GLN A 239 15.92 20.42 4.71
N LEU A 240 17.06 19.83 5.04
CA LEU A 240 17.18 18.79 6.08
C LEU A 240 17.50 19.39 7.46
N ALA A 241 17.93 20.64 7.50
CA ALA A 241 18.32 21.30 8.74
C ALA A 241 17.11 21.44 9.69
N GLY A 242 17.29 20.92 10.92
CA GLY A 242 16.25 21.00 11.96
C GLY A 242 15.12 19.97 11.85
N LEU A 243 15.17 19.07 10.87
CA LEU A 243 14.25 17.94 10.81
C LEU A 243 14.53 16.94 11.94
N ARG A 244 13.48 16.38 12.53
CA ARG A 244 13.59 15.42 13.63
C ARG A 244 13.89 14.03 13.11
N LYS A 245 14.87 13.37 13.72
CA LYS A 245 15.12 11.95 13.49
C LYS A 245 14.40 11.10 14.50
N ASP A 246 14.27 11.62 15.71
CA ASP A 246 13.75 10.87 16.84
C ASP A 246 13.09 11.80 17.85
N ASP A 247 12.25 11.23 18.74
CA ASP A 247 11.71 11.96 19.87
C ASP A 247 11.31 11.02 21.04
N ALA A 248 11.09 11.63 22.20
CA ALA A 248 10.74 10.88 23.40
C ALA A 248 9.39 10.16 23.30
N SER A 249 8.46 10.66 22.48
CA SER A 249 7.13 10.06 22.32
C SER A 249 7.20 8.74 21.56
N PHE A 250 8.10 8.63 20.58
CA PHE A 250 8.38 7.36 19.91
C PHE A 250 8.95 6.32 20.88
N HIS A 251 9.89 6.72 21.74
CA HIS A 251 10.42 5.80 22.74
C HIS A 251 9.37 5.37 23.77
N ALA A 252 8.46 6.27 24.16
CA ALA A 252 7.32 5.93 25.02
C ALA A 252 6.37 4.92 24.34
N LEU A 253 6.09 5.05 23.03
CA LEU A 253 5.37 4.06 22.24
C LEU A 253 6.07 2.70 22.30
N LYS A 254 7.38 2.66 22.02
CA LYS A 254 8.18 1.42 22.04
C LYS A 254 8.15 0.75 23.42
N GLU A 255 8.27 1.54 24.48
CA GLU A 255 8.18 1.02 25.85
C GLU A 255 6.79 0.48 26.16
N ARG A 256 5.72 1.19 25.71
CA ARG A 256 4.35 0.68 25.88
C ARG A 256 4.15 -0.65 25.18
N LEU A 257 4.62 -0.80 23.94
CA LEU A 257 4.54 -2.05 23.21
C LEU A 257 5.26 -3.22 23.92
N ARG A 258 6.41 -2.96 24.57
CA ARG A 258 7.13 -3.99 25.36
C ARG A 258 6.36 -4.46 26.59
N GLN A 259 5.54 -3.58 27.17
CA GLN A 259 4.72 -3.90 28.35
C GLN A 259 3.43 -4.66 28.00
N LEU A 260 2.98 -4.59 26.75
CA LEU A 260 1.79 -5.30 26.30
C LEU A 260 2.07 -6.80 26.09
N PRO A 261 1.06 -7.67 26.23
CA PRO A 261 1.19 -9.07 25.88
C PRO A 261 1.78 -9.24 24.47
N GLN A 262 2.48 -10.35 24.27
CA GLN A 262 2.98 -10.65 22.92
C GLN A 262 1.80 -10.85 21.97
N PRO A 263 1.92 -10.39 20.69
CA PRO A 263 0.91 -10.62 19.69
C PRO A 263 0.56 -12.09 19.55
N PRO A 264 -0.70 -12.45 19.28
CA PRO A 264 -1.09 -13.83 19.02
C PRO A 264 -0.29 -14.40 17.85
N GLU A 265 0.01 -15.69 17.92
CA GLU A 265 0.59 -16.35 16.75
C GLU A 265 -0.47 -16.46 15.63
N PRO A 266 -0.08 -16.25 14.35
CA PRO A 266 -1.00 -16.44 13.25
C PRO A 266 -1.58 -17.86 13.29
N PRO A 267 -2.89 -18.05 12.97
CA PRO A 267 -3.46 -19.38 12.87
C PRO A 267 -2.62 -20.25 11.92
N ALA A 268 -2.45 -21.52 12.26
CA ALA A 268 -1.65 -22.48 11.48
C ALA A 268 -2.02 -22.56 9.99
N SER A 269 -3.27 -22.21 9.64
CA SER A 269 -3.75 -22.11 8.27
C SER A 269 -3.19 -20.92 7.46
N GLN A 270 -2.61 -19.92 8.14
CA GLN A 270 -1.93 -18.76 7.50
C GLN A 270 -0.41 -18.94 7.48
N GLN A 271 0.12 -19.96 8.12
CA GLN A 271 1.52 -20.36 7.97
C GLN A 271 1.62 -21.04 6.59
N LEU A 272 1.99 -20.27 5.55
CA LEU A 272 2.27 -20.81 4.23
C LEU A 272 3.27 -21.96 4.39
N ALA A 273 2.83 -23.19 4.05
CA ALA A 273 3.70 -24.35 4.10
C ALA A 273 4.96 -24.08 3.27
N PRO A 274 6.16 -24.39 3.78
CA PRO A 274 7.39 -24.22 3.03
C PRO A 274 7.33 -25.12 1.79
N GLY A 275 7.01 -24.57 0.63
CA GLY A 275 6.92 -25.31 -0.63
C GLY A 275 5.81 -24.89 -1.61
N ALA A 276 4.86 -24.07 -1.23
CA ALA A 276 3.73 -23.69 -2.10
C ALA A 276 4.10 -22.71 -3.24
N LEU A 277 5.34 -22.24 -3.31
CA LEU A 277 5.82 -21.28 -4.31
C LEU A 277 6.79 -21.89 -5.34
N ARG A 278 6.87 -23.21 -5.46
CA ARG A 278 7.57 -23.80 -6.62
C ARG A 278 6.57 -23.90 -7.77
N GLY A 279 6.55 -22.88 -8.62
CA GLY A 279 5.96 -22.97 -9.94
C GLY A 279 6.64 -24.08 -10.75
N PRO A 280 5.92 -24.74 -11.68
CA PRO A 280 6.54 -25.69 -12.58
C PRO A 280 7.61 -25.00 -13.42
N GLY A 281 8.79 -25.61 -13.49
CA GLY A 281 9.94 -25.16 -14.27
C GLY A 281 9.68 -25.18 -15.79
#